data_d613968f9c6a43f09dca839f43b29f80
#
_entry.id   d613968f9c6a43f09dca839f43b29f80
#
_cell.length_a   1.000
_cell.length_b   1.000
_cell.length_c   1.000
_cell.angle_alpha   90.00
_cell.angle_beta   90.00
_cell.angle_gamma   90.00
#
_symmetry.space_group_name_H-M   'P 1'
#
loop_
_entity.id
_entity.type
_entity.pdbx_description
1 polymer ?
#
loop_
_entity_poly.entity_id
_entity_poly.type
_entity_poly.pdbx_seq_one_letter_code
_entity_poly.pdbx_strand_id
1 'polypeptide(L)'
;MISRVAESCFWLTRYVERIESLSRLLYINQTSALDGATPEERWKSLIIVTGEEERFDARPAQGSEKIEDAVEDFLTWDEENQSSIYSSLFLARENARTIREIISREMWETINEAWVWIRSKEARSLYKRDRYRFFLHLRHTCTLFHGYSLSTMLHESSFDFMRLGSMLERAGQTARTLDVKYHVLGRTYANMESPEEAAQWLAILYSCSGVEPFFKRENAMMSGKAVAHFLIFDPKFPRSILHCLERARNFLTLVKKGTQPGVGKTSDDMMKSLLNSVASRDIDSMLKEGLHVVLTRIIDETTEVCTAIYHDFFNPMVSEPRKAG
;
A
#
# COMPACT_ATOMS: atom_id res chain seq x y z
N MET A 1 12.29 6.48 -22.81
CA MET A 1 10.86 6.14 -22.68
C MET A 1 10.04 7.41 -22.62
N ILE A 2 8.86 7.45 -23.20
CA ILE A 2 7.96 8.61 -23.12
C ILE A 2 7.45 8.75 -21.69
N SER A 3 7.47 9.96 -21.11
CA SER A 3 7.10 10.21 -19.70
C SER A 3 5.72 9.67 -19.33
N ARG A 4 4.73 9.79 -20.22
CA ARG A 4 3.38 9.24 -20.04
C ARG A 4 3.35 7.71 -19.87
N VAL A 5 4.22 6.98 -20.57
CA VAL A 5 4.34 5.52 -20.41
C VAL A 5 4.93 5.18 -19.04
N ALA A 6 5.98 5.90 -18.66
CA ALA A 6 6.60 5.74 -17.34
C ALA A 6 5.61 5.98 -16.19
N GLU A 7 4.86 7.07 -16.31
CA GLU A 7 3.81 7.44 -15.36
C GLU A 7 2.74 6.34 -15.25
N SER A 8 2.22 5.89 -16.40
CA SER A 8 1.19 4.83 -16.40
C SER A 8 1.70 3.50 -15.81
N CYS A 9 2.97 3.13 -16.08
CA CYS A 9 3.61 1.97 -15.46
C CYS A 9 3.68 2.10 -13.93
N PHE A 10 4.14 3.25 -13.46
CA PHE A 10 4.29 3.55 -12.03
C PHE A 10 2.94 3.52 -11.29
N TRP A 11 1.93 4.22 -11.81
CA TRP A 11 0.63 4.31 -11.18
C TRP A 11 -0.18 3.02 -11.26
N LEU A 12 -0.12 2.28 -12.37
CA LEU A 12 -0.80 1.00 -12.53
C LEU A 12 -0.50 0.06 -11.35
N THR A 13 0.76 -0.15 -11.05
CA THR A 13 1.15 -1.09 -9.99
C THR A 13 0.90 -0.55 -8.59
N ARG A 14 0.93 0.76 -8.38
CA ARG A 14 0.50 1.37 -7.13
C ARG A 14 -0.97 1.08 -6.85
N TYR A 15 -1.84 1.24 -7.85
CA TYR A 15 -3.26 0.94 -7.69
C TYR A 15 -3.49 -0.56 -7.41
N VAL A 16 -2.78 -1.45 -8.08
CA VAL A 16 -2.88 -2.89 -7.82
C VAL A 16 -2.45 -3.25 -6.39
N GLU A 17 -1.34 -2.69 -5.89
CA GLU A 17 -0.91 -2.88 -4.49
C GLU A 17 -1.91 -2.31 -3.49
N ARG A 18 -2.53 -1.17 -3.80
CA ARG A 18 -3.57 -0.56 -2.95
C ARG A 18 -4.79 -1.46 -2.85
N ILE A 19 -5.30 -1.98 -3.98
CA ILE A 19 -6.42 -2.91 -4.01
C ILE A 19 -6.10 -4.15 -3.15
N GLU A 20 -4.92 -4.72 -3.32
CA GLU A 20 -4.51 -5.91 -2.57
C GLU A 20 -4.45 -5.65 -1.07
N SER A 21 -3.79 -4.57 -0.67
CA SER A 21 -3.59 -4.20 0.74
C SER A 21 -4.91 -3.86 1.42
N LEU A 22 -5.75 -3.05 0.77
CA LEU A 22 -7.04 -2.66 1.30
C LEU A 22 -8.00 -3.87 1.40
N SER A 23 -8.01 -4.76 0.40
CA SER A 23 -8.80 -6.00 0.45
C SER A 23 -8.39 -6.91 1.61
N ARG A 24 -7.09 -6.97 1.95
CA ARG A 24 -6.60 -7.72 3.13
C ARG A 24 -7.05 -7.05 4.42
N LEU A 25 -6.87 -5.75 4.51
CA LEU A 25 -7.18 -4.97 5.70
C LEU A 25 -8.67 -5.07 6.05
N LEU A 26 -9.55 -4.85 5.08
CA LEU A 26 -11.00 -4.95 5.25
C LEU A 26 -11.41 -6.37 5.67
N TYR A 27 -10.90 -7.39 4.98
CA TYR A 27 -11.19 -8.79 5.32
C TYR A 27 -10.78 -9.14 6.75
N ILE A 28 -9.55 -8.80 7.14
CA ILE A 28 -9.06 -9.11 8.48
C ILE A 28 -9.83 -8.34 9.54
N ASN A 29 -10.14 -7.07 9.29
CA ASN A 29 -10.91 -6.26 10.23
C ASN A 29 -12.33 -6.81 10.46
N GLN A 30 -12.95 -7.42 9.43
CA GLN A 30 -14.25 -8.05 9.55
C GLN A 30 -14.20 -9.37 10.35
N THR A 31 -13.16 -10.19 10.14
CA THR A 31 -13.06 -11.54 10.74
C THR A 31 -12.45 -11.55 12.12
N SER A 32 -11.67 -10.53 12.48
CA SER A 32 -11.04 -10.40 13.78
C SER A 32 -12.01 -9.72 14.74
N ALA A 33 -12.68 -10.51 15.59
CA ALA A 33 -13.30 -9.98 16.78
C ALA A 33 -12.18 -9.54 17.73
N LEU A 34 -11.73 -8.29 17.56
CA LEU A 34 -10.71 -7.70 18.40
C LEU A 34 -11.38 -7.33 19.73
N ASP A 35 -11.26 -8.21 20.70
CA ASP A 35 -11.75 -7.98 22.05
C ASP A 35 -11.10 -6.72 22.63
N GLY A 36 -11.91 -5.86 23.25
CA GLY A 36 -11.46 -4.63 23.91
C GLY A 36 -11.68 -3.32 23.16
N ALA A 37 -11.84 -3.32 21.85
CA ALA A 37 -12.22 -2.12 21.08
C ALA A 37 -13.69 -2.18 20.63
N THR A 38 -14.38 -1.04 20.68
CA THR A 38 -15.73 -0.96 20.11
C THR A 38 -15.67 -1.15 18.58
N PRO A 39 -16.74 -1.65 17.94
CA PRO A 39 -16.82 -1.69 16.48
C PRO A 39 -16.53 -0.33 15.85
N GLU A 40 -17.00 0.74 16.47
CA GLU A 40 -16.81 2.10 16.00
C GLU A 40 -15.34 2.51 15.98
N GLU A 41 -14.60 2.32 17.05
CA GLU A 41 -13.15 2.61 17.12
C GLU A 41 -12.37 1.80 16.09
N ARG A 42 -12.69 0.51 15.98
CA ARG A 42 -12.03 -0.41 15.06
C ARG A 42 -12.23 -0.01 13.59
N TRP A 43 -13.46 0.33 13.19
CA TRP A 43 -13.76 0.67 11.81
C TRP A 43 -13.31 2.09 11.46
N LYS A 44 -13.47 3.06 12.37
CA LYS A 44 -12.97 4.43 12.17
C LYS A 44 -11.45 4.48 12.02
N SER A 45 -10.71 3.60 12.70
CA SER A 45 -9.26 3.56 12.54
C SER A 45 -8.81 3.31 11.09
N LEU A 46 -9.61 2.56 10.29
CA LEU A 46 -9.31 2.34 8.87
C LEU A 46 -9.46 3.62 8.05
N ILE A 47 -10.44 4.45 8.39
CA ILE A 47 -10.62 5.76 7.72
C ILE A 47 -9.44 6.68 8.05
N ILE A 48 -9.04 6.74 9.33
CA ILE A 48 -7.91 7.56 9.80
C ILE A 48 -6.62 7.19 9.06
N VAL A 49 -6.25 5.92 9.05
CA VAL A 49 -4.99 5.49 8.43
C VAL A 49 -5.00 5.58 6.90
N THR A 50 -6.17 5.65 6.27
CA THR A 50 -6.27 5.94 4.84
C THR A 50 -6.21 7.44 4.53
N GLY A 51 -6.37 8.31 5.53
CA GLY A 51 -6.37 9.76 5.38
C GLY A 51 -7.66 10.31 4.76
N GLU A 52 -8.78 9.59 4.92
CA GLU A 52 -10.05 9.89 4.26
C GLU A 52 -11.15 10.40 5.25
N GLU A 53 -10.76 10.85 6.46
CA GLU A 53 -11.70 11.26 7.51
C GLU A 53 -12.64 12.37 7.06
N GLU A 54 -12.10 13.46 6.54
CA GLU A 54 -12.90 14.60 6.11
C GLU A 54 -13.94 14.22 5.05
N ARG A 55 -13.53 13.36 4.10
CA ARG A 55 -14.41 12.89 3.03
C ARG A 55 -15.45 11.91 3.54
N PHE A 56 -15.08 11.02 4.46
CA PHE A 56 -15.99 10.07 5.07
C PHE A 56 -17.06 10.80 5.90
N ASP A 57 -16.66 11.78 6.71
CA ASP A 57 -17.57 12.57 7.57
C ASP A 57 -18.47 13.50 6.75
N ALA A 58 -18.05 13.95 5.58
CA ALA A 58 -18.88 14.76 4.67
C ALA A 58 -19.98 13.96 3.95
N ARG A 59 -19.97 12.61 4.05
CA ARG A 59 -21.02 11.77 3.44
C ARG A 59 -22.38 12.02 4.07
N PRO A 60 -23.46 12.00 3.28
CA PRO A 60 -24.81 12.02 3.83
C PRO A 60 -25.02 10.81 4.75
N ALA A 61 -25.46 11.06 5.98
CA ALA A 61 -25.80 9.98 6.90
C ALA A 61 -26.92 9.10 6.31
N GLN A 62 -26.65 7.82 6.10
CA GLN A 62 -27.62 6.86 5.59
C GLN A 62 -28.39 6.21 6.76
N GLY A 63 -29.23 6.96 7.44
CA GLY A 63 -30.15 6.46 8.47
C GLY A 63 -29.46 5.68 9.60
N SER A 64 -29.90 4.44 9.86
CA SER A 64 -29.37 3.55 10.90
C SER A 64 -28.32 2.55 10.38
N GLU A 65 -27.53 2.95 9.38
CA GLU A 65 -26.47 2.11 8.83
C GLU A 65 -25.41 1.80 9.91
N LYS A 66 -24.99 0.55 9.99
CA LYS A 66 -23.91 0.17 10.90
C LYS A 66 -22.58 0.75 10.41
N ILE A 67 -21.74 1.20 11.32
CA ILE A 67 -20.43 1.80 10.99
C ILE A 67 -19.56 0.86 10.13
N GLU A 68 -19.63 -0.44 10.39
CA GLU A 68 -18.91 -1.45 9.62
C GLU A 68 -19.31 -1.46 8.13
N ASP A 69 -20.60 -1.43 7.85
CA ASP A 69 -21.12 -1.39 6.47
C ASP A 69 -20.78 -0.06 5.80
N ALA A 70 -20.92 1.05 6.51
CA ALA A 70 -20.59 2.38 6.01
C ALA A 70 -19.11 2.51 5.62
N VAL A 71 -18.20 2.05 6.48
CA VAL A 71 -16.75 2.11 6.22
C VAL A 71 -16.36 1.14 5.11
N GLU A 72 -16.86 -0.10 5.13
CA GLU A 72 -16.57 -1.06 4.07
C GLU A 72 -17.08 -0.58 2.71
N ASP A 73 -18.30 -0.04 2.63
CA ASP A 73 -18.85 0.48 1.39
C ASP A 73 -18.06 1.70 0.90
N PHE A 74 -17.67 2.60 1.78
CA PHE A 74 -16.83 3.75 1.45
C PHE A 74 -15.45 3.36 0.91
N LEU A 75 -14.78 2.41 1.54
CA LEU A 75 -13.46 1.96 1.11
C LEU A 75 -13.51 0.97 -0.07
N THR A 76 -14.66 0.34 -0.33
CA THR A 76 -14.79 -0.62 -1.42
C THR A 76 -15.41 -0.02 -2.68
N TRP A 77 -16.50 0.75 -2.54
CA TRP A 77 -17.38 1.07 -3.66
C TRP A 77 -17.50 2.56 -4.00
N ASP A 78 -17.09 3.44 -3.12
CA ASP A 78 -17.26 4.88 -3.31
C ASP A 78 -16.40 5.36 -4.49
N GLU A 79 -17.07 5.89 -5.52
CA GLU A 79 -16.43 6.35 -6.75
C GLU A 79 -15.72 7.71 -6.58
N GLU A 80 -16.16 8.51 -5.62
CA GLU A 80 -15.55 9.81 -5.30
C GLU A 80 -14.32 9.63 -4.40
N ASN A 81 -14.24 8.53 -3.66
CA ASN A 81 -13.05 8.16 -2.90
C ASN A 81 -12.00 7.54 -3.83
N GLN A 82 -10.99 8.32 -4.20
CA GLN A 82 -9.90 7.85 -5.07
C GLN A 82 -9.04 6.74 -4.46
N SER A 83 -9.14 6.54 -3.15
CA SER A 83 -8.47 5.46 -2.42
C SER A 83 -9.32 4.17 -2.34
N SER A 84 -10.58 4.20 -2.77
CA SER A 84 -11.44 3.02 -2.77
C SER A 84 -10.92 1.92 -3.71
N ILE A 85 -11.34 0.68 -3.46
CA ILE A 85 -11.02 -0.46 -4.33
C ILE A 85 -11.59 -0.23 -5.74
N TYR A 86 -12.83 0.26 -5.83
CA TYR A 86 -13.48 0.52 -7.13
C TYR A 86 -12.72 1.58 -7.95
N SER A 87 -12.42 2.73 -7.35
CA SER A 87 -11.68 3.80 -8.02
C SER A 87 -10.25 3.39 -8.36
N SER A 88 -9.58 2.67 -7.45
CA SER A 88 -8.24 2.13 -7.71
C SER A 88 -8.23 1.14 -8.88
N LEU A 89 -9.25 0.28 -9.00
CA LEU A 89 -9.35 -0.67 -10.11
C LEU A 89 -9.67 0.03 -11.44
N PHE A 90 -10.52 1.04 -11.42
CA PHE A 90 -10.76 1.91 -12.58
C PHE A 90 -9.47 2.56 -13.07
N LEU A 91 -8.73 3.20 -12.16
CA LEU A 91 -7.48 3.89 -12.47
C LEU A 91 -6.37 2.91 -12.91
N ALA A 92 -6.30 1.71 -12.31
CA ALA A 92 -5.40 0.65 -12.75
C ALA A 92 -5.70 0.25 -14.20
N ARG A 93 -6.98 0.03 -14.53
CA ARG A 93 -7.41 -0.32 -15.89
C ARG A 93 -7.10 0.77 -16.91
N GLU A 94 -7.34 2.04 -16.58
CA GLU A 94 -7.07 3.14 -17.51
C GLU A 94 -5.56 3.30 -17.77
N ASN A 95 -4.73 3.13 -16.74
CA ASN A 95 -3.28 3.10 -16.93
C ASN A 95 -2.85 1.88 -17.78
N ALA A 96 -3.36 0.68 -17.50
CA ALA A 96 -3.09 -0.51 -18.30
C ALA A 96 -3.51 -0.33 -19.77
N ARG A 97 -4.66 0.32 -20.02
CA ARG A 97 -5.14 0.64 -21.37
C ARG A 97 -4.17 1.57 -22.12
N THR A 98 -3.62 2.55 -21.43
CA THR A 98 -2.66 3.53 -22.00
C THR A 98 -1.35 2.85 -22.43
N ILE A 99 -0.93 1.79 -21.73
CA ILE A 99 0.34 1.08 -21.98
C ILE A 99 0.14 -0.34 -22.50
N ARG A 100 -0.97 -0.61 -23.18
CA ARG A 100 -1.36 -1.95 -23.61
C ARG A 100 -0.31 -2.64 -24.49
N GLU A 101 0.49 -1.86 -25.22
CA GLU A 101 1.57 -2.38 -26.08
C GLU A 101 2.86 -2.66 -25.30
N ILE A 102 2.93 -2.24 -24.04
CA ILE A 102 4.10 -2.43 -23.16
C ILE A 102 3.91 -3.61 -22.21
N ILE A 103 2.68 -3.83 -21.74
CA ILE A 103 2.33 -4.92 -20.85
C ILE A 103 1.96 -6.18 -21.64
N SER A 104 2.04 -7.35 -21.01
CA SER A 104 1.57 -8.57 -21.64
C SER A 104 0.05 -8.61 -21.78
N ARG A 105 -0.41 -9.46 -22.70
CA ARG A 105 -1.84 -9.70 -22.91
C ARG A 105 -2.51 -10.18 -21.61
N GLU A 106 -1.86 -11.07 -20.91
CA GLU A 106 -2.36 -11.67 -19.67
C GLU A 106 -2.52 -10.61 -18.56
N MET A 107 -1.59 -9.65 -18.47
CA MET A 107 -1.71 -8.54 -17.53
C MET A 107 -2.91 -7.66 -17.84
N TRP A 108 -3.09 -7.32 -19.13
CA TRP A 108 -4.25 -6.54 -19.57
C TRP A 108 -5.57 -7.27 -19.30
N GLU A 109 -5.67 -8.53 -19.70
CA GLU A 109 -6.86 -9.36 -19.51
C GLU A 109 -7.23 -9.44 -18.03
N THR A 110 -6.24 -9.72 -17.15
CA THR A 110 -6.46 -9.81 -15.70
C THR A 110 -7.09 -8.54 -15.12
N ILE A 111 -6.59 -7.36 -15.45
CA ILE A 111 -7.12 -6.09 -14.92
C ILE A 111 -8.48 -5.76 -15.57
N ASN A 112 -8.62 -5.99 -16.87
CA ASN A 112 -9.87 -5.69 -17.56
C ASN A 112 -11.01 -6.64 -17.14
N GLU A 113 -10.75 -7.91 -16.92
CA GLU A 113 -11.72 -8.87 -16.38
C GLU A 113 -12.14 -8.49 -14.96
N ALA A 114 -11.20 -8.12 -14.10
CA ALA A 114 -11.49 -7.63 -12.75
C ALA A 114 -12.40 -6.39 -12.77
N TRP A 115 -12.15 -5.45 -13.70
CA TRP A 115 -12.98 -4.27 -13.88
C TRP A 115 -14.39 -4.61 -14.36
N VAL A 116 -14.53 -5.52 -15.31
CA VAL A 116 -15.85 -6.01 -15.79
C VAL A 116 -16.58 -6.72 -14.65
N TRP A 117 -15.86 -7.57 -13.89
CA TRP A 117 -16.43 -8.32 -12.77
C TRP A 117 -16.92 -7.41 -11.65
N ILE A 118 -16.11 -6.43 -11.16
CA ILE A 118 -16.51 -5.60 -10.03
C ILE A 118 -17.80 -4.80 -10.32
N ARG A 119 -18.04 -4.47 -11.59
CA ARG A 119 -19.26 -3.77 -12.05
C ARG A 119 -20.48 -4.69 -12.22
N SER A 120 -20.29 -5.98 -12.13
CA SER A 120 -21.35 -6.95 -12.37
C SER A 120 -22.31 -7.10 -11.19
N LYS A 121 -23.52 -7.60 -11.47
CA LYS A 121 -24.47 -7.98 -10.40
C LYS A 121 -23.93 -9.14 -9.55
N GLU A 122 -23.10 -9.99 -10.14
CA GLU A 122 -22.47 -11.10 -9.45
C GLU A 122 -21.52 -10.62 -8.35
N ALA A 123 -20.64 -9.65 -8.63
CA ALA A 123 -19.74 -9.07 -7.64
C ALA A 123 -20.50 -8.42 -6.48
N ARG A 124 -21.54 -7.63 -6.79
CA ARG A 124 -22.42 -7.04 -5.77
C ARG A 124 -23.15 -8.10 -4.92
N SER A 125 -23.63 -9.15 -5.55
CA SER A 125 -24.28 -10.27 -4.86
C SER A 125 -23.29 -11.03 -3.98
N LEU A 126 -22.09 -11.31 -4.50
CA LEU A 126 -21.02 -11.96 -3.73
C LEU A 126 -20.60 -11.13 -2.53
N TYR A 127 -20.39 -9.83 -2.72
CA TYR A 127 -20.05 -8.90 -1.63
C TYR A 127 -21.07 -8.93 -0.50
N LYS A 128 -22.37 -8.93 -0.81
CA LYS A 128 -23.43 -9.01 0.19
C LYS A 128 -23.52 -10.35 0.91
N ARG A 129 -23.26 -11.44 0.20
CA ARG A 129 -23.44 -12.81 0.71
C ARG A 129 -22.19 -13.35 1.40
N ASP A 130 -21.00 -13.03 0.87
CA ASP A 130 -19.74 -13.63 1.30
C ASP A 130 -18.58 -12.64 1.02
N ARG A 131 -18.36 -11.74 1.97
CA ARG A 131 -17.29 -10.72 1.92
C ARG A 131 -15.90 -11.36 1.80
N TYR A 132 -15.69 -12.50 2.46
CA TYR A 132 -14.42 -13.23 2.37
C TYR A 132 -14.07 -13.59 0.93
N ARG A 133 -14.99 -14.26 0.24
CA ARG A 133 -14.78 -14.66 -1.16
C ARG A 133 -14.65 -13.46 -2.09
N PHE A 134 -15.36 -12.38 -1.81
CA PHE A 134 -15.23 -11.15 -2.59
C PHE A 134 -13.82 -10.57 -2.49
N PHE A 135 -13.32 -10.35 -1.29
CA PHE A 135 -11.96 -9.82 -1.09
C PHE A 135 -10.87 -10.82 -1.51
N LEU A 136 -11.10 -12.11 -1.34
CA LEU A 136 -10.19 -13.16 -1.81
C LEU A 136 -10.05 -13.12 -3.35
N HIS A 137 -11.15 -12.93 -4.08
CA HIS A 137 -11.13 -12.81 -5.54
C HIS A 137 -10.25 -11.63 -5.99
N LEU A 138 -10.42 -10.46 -5.38
CA LEU A 138 -9.59 -9.28 -5.66
C LEU A 138 -8.11 -9.53 -5.35
N ARG A 139 -7.80 -10.16 -4.23
CA ARG A 139 -6.42 -10.51 -3.85
C ARG A 139 -5.79 -11.49 -4.85
N HIS A 140 -6.53 -12.51 -5.31
CA HIS A 140 -6.05 -13.44 -6.32
C HIS A 140 -5.78 -12.74 -7.65
N THR A 141 -6.65 -11.83 -8.07
CA THR A 141 -6.43 -11.00 -9.25
C THR A 141 -5.14 -10.18 -9.15
N CYS A 142 -4.90 -9.51 -8.03
CA CYS A 142 -3.67 -8.74 -7.82
C CYS A 142 -2.42 -9.64 -7.82
N THR A 143 -2.50 -10.80 -7.17
CA THR A 143 -1.39 -11.78 -7.14
C THR A 143 -1.09 -12.30 -8.55
N LEU A 144 -2.11 -12.62 -9.34
CA LEU A 144 -2.00 -13.08 -10.71
C LEU A 144 -1.35 -12.00 -11.60
N PHE A 145 -1.80 -10.75 -11.47
CA PHE A 145 -1.22 -9.61 -12.18
C PHE A 145 0.29 -9.46 -11.87
N HIS A 146 0.67 -9.52 -10.60
CA HIS A 146 2.08 -9.47 -10.21
C HIS A 146 2.88 -10.67 -10.73
N GLY A 147 2.29 -11.86 -10.72
CA GLY A 147 2.89 -13.07 -11.32
C GLY A 147 3.17 -12.89 -12.81
N TYR A 148 2.20 -12.41 -13.57
CA TYR A 148 2.39 -12.12 -14.99
C TYR A 148 3.42 -11.02 -15.23
N SER A 149 3.41 -9.94 -14.45
CA SER A 149 4.41 -8.88 -14.62
C SER A 149 5.85 -9.39 -14.46
N LEU A 150 6.08 -10.36 -13.59
CA LEU A 150 7.39 -10.96 -13.37
C LEU A 150 7.80 -11.98 -14.43
N SER A 151 6.83 -12.68 -15.04
CA SER A 151 7.10 -13.83 -15.92
C SER A 151 6.92 -13.52 -17.40
N THR A 152 6.27 -12.42 -17.78
CA THR A 152 5.91 -12.15 -19.19
C THR A 152 6.39 -10.80 -19.71
N MET A 153 6.86 -9.89 -18.84
CA MET A 153 7.42 -8.61 -19.28
C MET A 153 8.94 -8.69 -19.48
N LEU A 154 9.45 -7.88 -20.40
CA LEU A 154 10.87 -7.57 -20.44
C LEU A 154 11.26 -6.72 -19.22
N HIS A 155 12.32 -7.12 -18.51
CA HIS A 155 12.82 -6.40 -17.34
C HIS A 155 13.67 -5.19 -17.77
N GLU A 156 12.99 -4.20 -18.34
CA GLU A 156 13.53 -2.93 -18.82
C GLU A 156 12.91 -1.75 -18.03
N SER A 157 13.16 -0.52 -18.47
CA SER A 157 12.70 0.68 -17.77
C SER A 157 11.21 0.69 -17.41
N SER A 158 10.33 0.13 -18.26
CA SER A 158 8.88 0.04 -17.97
C SER A 158 8.60 -0.86 -16.76
N PHE A 159 9.27 -2.01 -16.71
CA PHE A 159 9.22 -2.91 -15.56
C PHE A 159 9.79 -2.25 -14.31
N ASP A 160 10.92 -1.53 -14.44
CA ASP A 160 11.55 -0.85 -13.29
C ASP A 160 10.62 0.21 -12.68
N PHE A 161 9.92 1.01 -13.51
CA PHE A 161 8.91 1.95 -13.01
C PHE A 161 7.72 1.25 -12.32
N MET A 162 7.25 0.12 -12.87
CA MET A 162 6.22 -0.68 -12.22
C MET A 162 6.68 -1.17 -10.85
N ARG A 163 7.89 -1.72 -10.77
CA ARG A 163 8.44 -2.23 -9.50
C ARG A 163 8.68 -1.12 -8.50
N LEU A 164 9.17 0.03 -8.95
CA LEU A 164 9.35 1.22 -8.12
C LEU A 164 8.01 1.65 -7.49
N GLY A 165 6.95 1.79 -8.30
CA GLY A 165 5.63 2.16 -7.83
C GLY A 165 5.06 1.14 -6.83
N SER A 166 5.15 -0.14 -7.15
CA SER A 166 4.71 -1.23 -6.27
C SER A 166 5.41 -1.22 -4.92
N MET A 167 6.74 -1.02 -4.88
CA MET A 167 7.51 -1.04 -3.64
C MET A 167 7.20 0.16 -2.74
N LEU A 168 7.08 1.37 -3.31
CA LEU A 168 6.72 2.56 -2.55
C LEU A 168 5.29 2.47 -1.98
N GLU A 169 4.33 2.03 -2.78
CA GLU A 169 2.96 1.84 -2.29
C GLU A 169 2.92 0.80 -1.16
N ARG A 170 3.63 -0.32 -1.32
CA ARG A 170 3.69 -1.39 -0.33
C ARG A 170 4.31 -0.94 0.99
N ALA A 171 5.39 -0.14 0.95
CA ALA A 171 5.98 0.46 2.15
C ALA A 171 4.97 1.31 2.91
N GLY A 172 4.29 2.22 2.20
CA GLY A 172 3.25 3.07 2.79
C GLY A 172 2.06 2.26 3.33
N GLN A 173 1.61 1.23 2.62
CA GLN A 173 0.50 0.38 3.08
C GLN A 173 0.87 -0.45 4.32
N THR A 174 2.11 -0.92 4.43
CA THR A 174 2.58 -1.61 5.64
C THR A 174 2.66 -0.65 6.82
N ALA A 175 3.15 0.57 6.61
CA ALA A 175 3.17 1.60 7.65
C ALA A 175 1.74 1.93 8.15
N ARG A 176 0.79 2.15 7.23
CA ARG A 176 -0.62 2.37 7.57
C ARG A 176 -1.24 1.19 8.32
N THR A 177 -1.00 -0.03 7.86
CA THR A 177 -1.52 -1.24 8.51
C THR A 177 -1.00 -1.38 9.94
N LEU A 178 0.28 -1.07 10.16
CA LEU A 178 0.87 -1.10 11.51
C LEU A 178 0.30 0.03 12.39
N ASP A 179 -0.01 1.18 11.80
CA ASP A 179 -0.56 2.34 12.51
C ASP A 179 -2.03 2.16 12.95
N VAL A 180 -2.80 1.28 12.29
CA VAL A 180 -4.15 0.89 12.74
C VAL A 180 -4.15 0.49 14.21
N LYS A 181 -3.12 -0.26 14.65
CA LYS A 181 -2.98 -0.70 16.03
C LYS A 181 -2.95 0.46 17.03
N TYR A 182 -2.27 1.56 16.69
CA TYR A 182 -2.21 2.75 17.54
C TYR A 182 -3.60 3.37 17.76
N HIS A 183 -4.40 3.43 16.70
CA HIS A 183 -5.74 4.02 16.76
C HIS A 183 -6.79 3.13 17.43
N VAL A 184 -6.57 1.82 17.48
CA VAL A 184 -7.50 0.87 18.11
C VAL A 184 -7.23 0.70 19.60
N LEU A 185 -5.96 0.64 20.02
CA LEU A 185 -5.59 0.23 21.38
C LEU A 185 -4.96 1.33 22.23
N GLY A 186 -4.78 2.52 21.67
CA GLY A 186 -4.07 3.57 22.38
C GLY A 186 -2.55 3.29 22.48
N ARG A 187 -1.88 4.07 23.30
CA ARG A 187 -0.41 4.27 23.28
C ARG A 187 0.44 3.12 23.84
N THR A 188 -0.12 1.98 24.19
CA THR A 188 0.60 0.93 24.90
C THR A 188 1.17 -0.11 23.94
N TYR A 189 2.45 0.00 23.61
CA TYR A 189 3.21 -1.05 22.92
C TYR A 189 3.99 -1.95 23.92
N ALA A 190 3.83 -1.68 25.20
CA ALA A 190 4.56 -2.38 26.26
C ALA A 190 3.86 -3.69 26.62
N ASN A 191 4.65 -4.73 26.68
CA ASN A 191 4.35 -6.07 27.21
C ASN A 191 2.98 -6.66 26.86
N MET A 192 2.99 -7.67 26.02
CA MET A 192 1.82 -8.53 25.81
C MET A 192 1.46 -9.22 27.12
N GLU A 193 0.43 -8.74 27.76
CA GLU A 193 -0.08 -9.35 28.99
C GLU A 193 -1.45 -10.01 28.77
N SER A 194 -2.10 -9.76 27.61
CA SER A 194 -3.42 -10.33 27.36
C SER A 194 -3.53 -11.12 26.03
N PRO A 195 -4.38 -12.16 26.01
CA PRO A 195 -4.73 -12.88 24.77
C PRO A 195 -5.31 -11.98 23.68
N GLU A 196 -6.02 -10.92 24.07
CA GLU A 196 -6.66 -9.95 23.18
C GLU A 196 -5.59 -9.16 22.42
N GLU A 197 -4.54 -8.69 23.09
CA GLU A 197 -3.41 -8.02 22.43
C GLU A 197 -2.70 -8.94 21.45
N ALA A 198 -2.51 -10.20 21.80
CA ALA A 198 -1.93 -11.19 20.91
C ALA A 198 -2.76 -11.38 19.66
N ALA A 199 -4.09 -11.48 19.79
CA ALA A 199 -5.00 -11.60 18.65
C ALA A 199 -4.93 -10.39 17.72
N GLN A 200 -4.79 -9.19 18.25
CA GLN A 200 -4.69 -7.96 17.47
C GLN A 200 -3.36 -7.88 16.69
N TRP A 201 -2.24 -8.23 17.32
CA TRP A 201 -0.95 -8.29 16.61
C TRP A 201 -0.95 -9.37 15.54
N LEU A 202 -1.61 -10.49 15.79
CA LEU A 202 -1.81 -11.54 14.80
C LEU A 202 -2.64 -11.04 13.62
N ALA A 203 -3.69 -10.24 13.85
CA ALA A 203 -4.48 -9.62 12.79
C ALA A 203 -3.63 -8.67 11.91
N ILE A 204 -2.74 -7.87 12.50
CA ILE A 204 -1.78 -7.05 11.76
C ILE A 204 -0.86 -7.90 10.89
N LEU A 205 -0.31 -8.98 11.45
CA LEU A 205 0.51 -9.93 10.67
C LEU A 205 -0.28 -10.58 9.53
N TYR A 206 -1.52 -10.98 9.75
CA TYR A 206 -2.41 -11.50 8.68
C TYR A 206 -2.66 -10.46 7.59
N SER A 207 -2.88 -9.19 7.96
CA SER A 207 -3.07 -8.10 7.00
C SER A 207 -1.85 -7.89 6.12
N CYS A 208 -0.65 -8.19 6.63
CA CYS A 208 0.61 -8.12 5.89
C CYS A 208 1.04 -9.46 5.28
N SER A 209 0.28 -10.56 5.42
CA SER A 209 0.72 -11.94 5.07
C SER A 209 2.05 -12.32 5.73
N GLY A 210 2.26 -11.87 6.95
CA GLY A 210 3.52 -11.99 7.67
C GLY A 210 3.55 -13.05 8.77
N VAL A 211 2.45 -13.81 8.99
CA VAL A 211 2.34 -14.74 10.12
C VAL A 211 3.41 -15.82 10.07
N GLU A 212 3.43 -16.62 9.01
CA GLU A 212 4.39 -17.70 8.85
C GLU A 212 5.84 -17.20 8.76
N PRO A 213 6.15 -16.14 8.00
CA PRO A 213 7.50 -15.55 7.99
C PRO A 213 7.94 -15.03 9.36
N PHE A 214 7.04 -14.40 10.12
CA PHE A 214 7.34 -13.92 11.47
C PHE A 214 7.76 -15.05 12.40
N PHE A 215 6.95 -16.10 12.52
CA PHE A 215 7.28 -17.23 13.38
C PHE A 215 8.53 -18.01 12.95
N LYS A 216 8.88 -17.97 11.65
CA LYS A 216 10.17 -18.53 11.17
C LYS A 216 11.38 -17.71 11.60
N ARG A 217 11.21 -16.40 11.85
CA ARG A 217 12.32 -15.51 12.21
C ARG A 217 12.54 -15.44 13.70
N GLU A 218 11.48 -15.22 14.43
CA GLU A 218 11.60 -14.78 15.82
C GLU A 218 11.68 -15.95 16.80
N ASN A 219 11.52 -17.21 16.41
CA ASN A 219 11.58 -18.40 17.29
C ASN A 219 10.84 -18.24 18.65
N ALA A 220 9.98 -17.21 18.76
CA ALA A 220 9.76 -16.56 20.02
C ALA A 220 8.32 -16.15 20.25
N MET A 221 8.11 -15.69 21.48
CA MET A 221 6.87 -15.09 21.90
C MET A 221 6.54 -13.86 21.04
N MET A 222 5.35 -13.86 20.51
CA MET A 222 4.79 -12.72 19.81
C MET A 222 4.63 -11.54 20.79
N SER A 223 5.22 -10.40 20.47
CA SER A 223 5.03 -9.15 21.21
C SER A 223 4.86 -7.99 20.24
N GLY A 224 4.23 -6.91 20.69
CA GLY A 224 4.07 -5.72 19.84
C GLY A 224 5.40 -5.19 19.32
N LYS A 225 6.42 -5.18 20.17
CA LYS A 225 7.78 -4.80 19.79
C LYS A 225 8.35 -5.72 18.70
N ALA A 226 8.20 -7.04 18.84
CA ALA A 226 8.72 -8.01 17.88
C ALA A 226 7.99 -7.90 16.54
N VAL A 227 6.65 -7.75 16.54
CA VAL A 227 5.86 -7.57 15.33
C VAL A 227 6.22 -6.25 14.62
N ALA A 228 6.31 -5.15 15.35
CA ALA A 228 6.72 -3.86 14.80
C ALA A 228 8.14 -3.93 14.24
N HIS A 229 9.09 -4.53 14.98
CA HIS A 229 10.46 -4.76 14.49
C HIS A 229 10.47 -5.55 13.17
N PHE A 230 9.74 -6.65 13.11
CA PHE A 230 9.68 -7.48 11.91
C PHE A 230 9.08 -6.74 10.71
N LEU A 231 7.95 -6.06 10.89
CA LEU A 231 7.28 -5.33 9.80
C LEU A 231 8.03 -4.07 9.34
N ILE A 232 8.86 -3.50 10.21
CA ILE A 232 9.67 -2.33 9.84
C ILE A 232 11.01 -2.77 9.25
N PHE A 233 11.74 -3.68 9.89
CA PHE A 233 13.16 -3.86 9.66
C PHE A 233 13.59 -5.17 8.99
N ASP A 234 12.72 -6.23 8.88
CA ASP A 234 13.19 -7.49 8.30
C ASP A 234 13.60 -7.30 6.82
N PRO A 235 14.89 -7.47 6.46
CA PRO A 235 15.38 -7.17 5.11
C PRO A 235 14.98 -8.23 4.08
N LYS A 236 14.43 -9.35 4.50
CA LYS A 236 14.03 -10.46 3.63
C LYS A 236 12.52 -10.64 3.56
N PHE A 237 11.75 -9.98 4.42
CA PHE A 237 10.31 -10.04 4.35
C PHE A 237 9.79 -9.07 3.26
N PRO A 238 9.12 -9.56 2.20
CA PRO A 238 8.78 -8.73 1.02
C PRO A 238 7.82 -7.58 1.29
N ARG A 239 7.22 -7.52 2.49
CA ARG A 239 6.30 -6.46 2.90
C ARG A 239 6.84 -5.64 4.08
N SER A 240 8.06 -5.87 4.55
CA SER A 240 8.65 -4.97 5.53
C SER A 240 8.95 -3.61 4.90
N ILE A 241 8.86 -2.56 5.70
CA ILE A 241 9.11 -1.19 5.23
C ILE A 241 10.52 -1.07 4.68
N LEU A 242 11.53 -1.52 5.44
CA LEU A 242 12.94 -1.45 5.03
C LEU A 242 13.20 -2.20 3.71
N HIS A 243 12.72 -3.46 3.59
CA HIS A 243 12.87 -4.21 2.33
C HIS A 243 12.25 -3.47 1.14
N CYS A 244 11.04 -2.94 1.32
CA CYS A 244 10.35 -2.21 0.25
C CYS A 244 11.13 -0.94 -0.16
N LEU A 245 11.65 -0.17 0.79
CA LEU A 245 12.42 1.04 0.53
C LEU A 245 13.77 0.73 -0.14
N GLU A 246 14.48 -0.30 0.30
CA GLU A 246 15.73 -0.76 -0.36
C GLU A 246 15.48 -1.17 -1.81
N ARG A 247 14.41 -1.93 -2.05
CA ARG A 247 14.04 -2.35 -3.42
C ARG A 247 13.60 -1.17 -4.26
N ALA A 248 12.81 -0.25 -3.71
CA ALA A 248 12.41 0.98 -4.40
C ALA A 248 13.63 1.80 -4.82
N ARG A 249 14.61 2.00 -3.93
CA ARG A 249 15.87 2.69 -4.25
C ARG A 249 16.64 1.99 -5.37
N ASN A 250 16.71 0.66 -5.37
CA ASN A 250 17.37 -0.10 -6.42
C ASN A 250 16.69 0.14 -7.78
N PHE A 251 15.36 0.08 -7.85
CA PHE A 251 14.62 0.36 -9.09
C PHE A 251 14.75 1.82 -9.52
N LEU A 252 14.72 2.77 -8.60
CA LEU A 252 14.96 4.19 -8.91
C LEU A 252 16.36 4.39 -9.52
N THR A 253 17.38 3.68 -9.02
CA THR A 253 18.73 3.70 -9.59
C THR A 253 18.77 3.14 -11.01
N LEU A 254 18.01 2.06 -11.29
CA LEU A 254 17.92 1.49 -12.65
C LEU A 254 17.23 2.45 -13.61
N VAL A 255 16.10 3.03 -13.19
CA VAL A 255 15.37 4.04 -13.97
C VAL A 255 16.26 5.24 -14.33
N LYS A 256 17.05 5.74 -13.37
CA LYS A 256 17.96 6.86 -13.59
C LYS A 256 19.05 6.56 -14.62
N LYS A 257 19.59 5.34 -14.66
CA LYS A 257 20.60 4.95 -15.64
C LYS A 257 20.15 5.09 -17.09
N GLY A 258 18.83 4.98 -17.33
CA GLY A 258 18.22 5.13 -18.67
C GLY A 258 17.85 6.57 -19.03
N THR A 259 18.22 7.56 -18.21
CA THR A 259 17.83 8.98 -18.41
C THR A 259 19.05 9.89 -18.58
N GLN A 260 18.80 11.16 -18.97
CA GLN A 260 19.86 12.17 -19.07
C GLN A 260 20.50 12.49 -17.71
N PRO A 261 21.77 12.89 -17.66
CA PRO A 261 22.44 13.31 -16.43
C PRO A 261 21.64 14.42 -15.72
N GLY A 262 21.44 14.24 -14.41
CA GLY A 262 20.68 15.20 -13.58
C GLY A 262 19.21 14.88 -13.40
N VAL A 263 18.59 14.10 -14.29
CA VAL A 263 17.20 13.64 -14.12
C VAL A 263 17.12 12.67 -12.94
N GLY A 264 16.08 12.79 -12.12
CA GLY A 264 15.88 11.95 -10.94
C GLY A 264 16.80 12.28 -9.76
N LYS A 265 17.41 13.47 -9.73
CA LYS A 265 18.27 13.85 -8.60
C LYS A 265 17.46 14.10 -7.33
N THR A 266 16.38 14.85 -7.44
CA THR A 266 15.54 15.21 -6.29
C THR A 266 14.94 13.97 -5.65
N SER A 267 14.31 13.10 -6.45
CA SER A 267 13.72 11.86 -5.98
C SER A 267 14.75 10.89 -5.39
N ASP A 268 15.97 10.83 -5.95
CA ASP A 268 17.06 9.99 -5.42
C ASP A 268 17.58 10.49 -4.07
N ASP A 269 17.74 11.81 -3.92
CA ASP A 269 18.21 12.40 -2.65
C ASP A 269 17.15 12.23 -1.55
N MET A 270 15.86 12.43 -1.86
CA MET A 270 14.76 12.18 -0.94
C MET A 270 14.63 10.70 -0.59
N MET A 271 14.76 9.79 -1.57
CA MET A 271 14.72 8.35 -1.35
C MET A 271 15.88 7.88 -0.44
N LYS A 272 17.08 8.45 -0.59
CA LYS A 272 18.20 8.17 0.31
C LYS A 272 17.92 8.66 1.71
N SER A 273 17.37 9.86 1.86
CA SER A 273 16.99 10.43 3.15
C SER A 273 15.99 9.52 3.87
N LEU A 274 14.90 9.16 3.20
CA LEU A 274 13.88 8.26 3.74
C LEU A 274 14.47 6.90 4.14
N LEU A 275 15.25 6.28 3.27
CA LEU A 275 15.86 4.99 3.60
C LEU A 275 16.80 5.10 4.81
N ASN A 276 17.63 6.15 4.87
CA ASN A 276 18.53 6.37 5.99
C ASN A 276 17.77 6.66 7.30
N SER A 277 16.67 7.42 7.25
CA SER A 277 15.84 7.72 8.43
C SER A 277 15.24 6.45 9.06
N VAL A 278 15.00 5.42 8.26
CA VAL A 278 14.55 4.10 8.76
C VAL A 278 15.73 3.21 9.14
N ALA A 279 16.71 3.03 8.25
CA ALA A 279 17.79 2.05 8.41
C ALA A 279 18.78 2.38 9.55
N SER A 280 18.93 3.65 9.91
CA SER A 280 19.85 4.08 10.98
C SER A 280 19.27 3.97 12.39
N ARG A 281 18.03 3.53 12.52
CA ARG A 281 17.30 3.49 13.80
C ARG A 281 17.05 2.05 14.25
N ASP A 282 16.80 1.89 15.53
CA ASP A 282 16.30 0.67 16.13
C ASP A 282 14.86 0.82 16.63
N ILE A 283 14.22 -0.30 16.92
CA ILE A 283 12.82 -0.30 17.38
C ILE A 283 12.63 0.41 18.72
N ASP A 284 13.61 0.35 19.62
CA ASP A 284 13.51 0.98 20.92
C ASP A 284 13.52 2.52 20.81
N SER A 285 14.32 3.06 19.91
CA SER A 285 14.32 4.50 19.63
C SER A 285 13.01 4.96 19.01
N MET A 286 12.44 4.16 18.09
CA MET A 286 11.14 4.46 17.47
C MET A 286 9.98 4.39 18.47
N LEU A 287 9.98 3.41 19.36
CA LEU A 287 8.98 3.28 20.42
C LEU A 287 9.06 4.44 21.45
N LYS A 288 10.27 4.91 21.78
CA LYS A 288 10.46 6.06 22.67
C LYS A 288 9.96 7.36 22.07
N GLU A 289 10.13 7.56 20.77
CA GLU A 289 9.60 8.73 20.06
C GLU A 289 8.08 8.67 19.91
N GLY A 290 7.54 7.48 19.87
CA GLY A 290 6.13 7.16 19.57
C GLY A 290 5.99 6.59 18.17
N LEU A 291 5.64 5.30 18.09
CA LEU A 291 5.59 4.57 16.82
C LEU A 291 4.65 5.22 15.81
N HIS A 292 3.49 5.74 16.24
CA HIS A 292 2.57 6.49 15.39
C HIS A 292 3.24 7.68 14.70
N VAL A 293 3.97 8.51 15.44
CA VAL A 293 4.69 9.67 14.89
C VAL A 293 5.70 9.24 13.82
N VAL A 294 6.41 8.15 14.09
CA VAL A 294 7.40 7.60 13.16
C VAL A 294 6.73 7.04 11.90
N LEU A 295 5.64 6.29 12.05
CA LEU A 295 4.90 5.71 10.92
C LEU A 295 4.24 6.78 10.05
N THR A 296 3.64 7.81 10.65
CA THR A 296 3.10 8.97 9.93
C THR A 296 4.19 9.65 9.10
N ARG A 297 5.36 9.91 9.70
CA ARG A 297 6.51 10.49 8.98
C ARG A 297 6.94 9.60 7.81
N ILE A 298 7.03 8.29 7.96
CA ILE A 298 7.38 7.36 6.87
C ILE A 298 6.34 7.43 5.74
N ILE A 299 5.06 7.54 6.06
CA ILE A 299 3.97 7.68 5.09
C ILE A 299 4.12 9.00 4.31
N ASP A 300 4.34 10.10 5.00
CA ASP A 300 4.50 11.43 4.42
C ASP A 300 5.74 11.50 3.53
N GLU A 301 6.91 11.12 4.04
CA GLU A 301 8.15 11.08 3.27
C GLU A 301 8.05 10.16 2.04
N THR A 302 7.34 9.02 2.14
CA THR A 302 7.09 8.14 1.00
C THR A 302 6.23 8.84 -0.06
N THR A 303 5.25 9.62 0.37
CA THR A 303 4.39 10.41 -0.52
C THR A 303 5.18 11.53 -1.19
N GLU A 304 6.04 12.21 -0.47
CA GLU A 304 6.95 13.24 -1.01
C GLU A 304 7.92 12.65 -2.05
N VAL A 305 8.49 11.46 -1.79
CA VAL A 305 9.32 10.74 -2.78
C VAL A 305 8.52 10.46 -4.05
N CYS A 306 7.26 10.03 -3.94
CA CYS A 306 6.39 9.81 -5.11
C CYS A 306 6.13 11.11 -5.89
N THR A 307 5.95 12.23 -5.19
CA THR A 307 5.78 13.56 -5.79
C THR A 307 7.06 14.01 -6.50
N ALA A 308 8.22 13.79 -5.90
CA ALA A 308 9.51 14.09 -6.52
C ALA A 308 9.74 13.22 -7.79
N ILE A 309 9.37 11.93 -7.76
CA ILE A 309 9.41 11.06 -8.94
C ILE A 309 8.51 11.62 -10.06
N TYR A 310 7.31 12.10 -9.72
CA TYR A 310 6.41 12.72 -10.69
C TYR A 310 7.08 13.92 -11.39
N HIS A 311 7.66 14.83 -10.60
CA HIS A 311 8.34 16.00 -11.16
C HIS A 311 9.61 15.67 -11.95
N ASP A 312 10.40 14.71 -11.47
CA ASP A 312 11.65 14.34 -12.10
C ASP A 312 11.47 13.58 -13.43
N PHE A 313 10.42 12.74 -13.55
CA PHE A 313 10.29 11.79 -14.67
C PHE A 313 9.03 11.95 -15.51
N PHE A 314 7.92 12.41 -14.93
CA PHE A 314 6.62 12.41 -15.62
C PHE A 314 6.20 13.80 -16.08
N ASN A 315 6.53 14.82 -15.32
CA ASN A 315 6.33 16.22 -15.68
C ASN A 315 7.63 17.01 -15.49
N PRO A 316 8.68 16.72 -16.27
CA PRO A 316 9.88 17.50 -16.20
C PRO A 316 9.51 18.92 -16.65
N MET A 317 9.39 19.86 -15.73
CA MET A 317 9.40 21.27 -16.07
C MET A 317 10.66 21.51 -16.89
N VAL A 318 10.48 21.83 -18.16
CA VAL A 318 11.57 22.09 -19.11
C VAL A 318 12.45 23.18 -18.49
N SER A 319 13.52 22.78 -17.84
CA SER A 319 14.64 23.66 -17.61
C SER A 319 15.29 23.86 -18.97
N GLU A 320 14.81 24.84 -19.72
CA GLU A 320 15.57 25.30 -20.89
C GLU A 320 17.02 25.53 -20.43
N PRO A 321 18.00 24.92 -21.11
CA PRO A 321 19.37 25.31 -20.89
C PRO A 321 19.47 26.80 -21.27
N ARG A 322 19.73 27.65 -20.25
CA ARG A 322 20.14 29.03 -20.57
C ARG A 322 21.29 28.92 -21.54
N LYS A 323 21.02 29.25 -22.81
CA LYS A 323 22.07 29.53 -23.78
C LYS A 323 22.88 30.65 -23.16
N ALA A 324 24.09 30.32 -22.70
CA ALA A 324 25.09 31.31 -22.43
C ALA A 324 25.39 32.00 -23.77
N GLY A 325 25.04 33.29 -23.87
CA GLY A 325 25.48 34.19 -24.93
C GLY A 325 26.92 34.60 -24.71
#